data_0394ab86848eebeaf02c80a8bf46c1d4
#
_entry.id   0394ab86848eebeaf02c80a8bf46c1d4
#
_cell.length_a   1.000
_cell.length_b   1.000
_cell.length_c   1.000
_cell.angle_alpha   90.00
_cell.angle_beta   90.00
_cell.angle_gamma   90.00
#
_symmetry.space_group_name_H-M   'P 1'
#
loop_
_entity.id
_entity.type
_entity.pdbx_description
1 polymer ?
#
loop_
_entity_poly.entity_id
_entity_poly.type
_entity_poly.pdbx_seq_one_letter_code
_entity_poly.pdbx_strand_id
1 'polypeptide(L)'
;MLSAFSRSLAPARPLRRMLTLTVAFALGALPVGASAVVPHPQTAVAAVQPPRNNADTEYNTCVERLVGDASPTPGVWAVCRGYLDEGEYVARRRHDATVTRAELVRLLYRMAGSPAVKDLPAVSPYADVPASDPDYAAIIWAADAGITAGWDDGLFHPDDRASRYTLSAFLYRAAGSPEGAATIRRPKLVERDAQRKEDAAARKSRFATESRWLTRTLGEYPAADRDGDGVTDKVKPGDPLYFSDVLYMLRAYEKAGLKVVGTPAGN
;
A
#
# COMPACT_ATOMS: atom_id res chain seq x y z
N MET A 1 2.99 40.50 -44.00
CA MET A 1 4.37 40.01 -43.90
C MET A 1 4.33 38.63 -43.28
N LEU A 2 4.45 37.63 -44.14
CA LEU A 2 4.46 36.21 -43.79
C LEU A 2 5.88 35.81 -43.38
N SER A 3 6.09 35.14 -42.26
CA SER A 3 7.33 34.46 -41.93
C SER A 3 7.02 33.01 -41.55
N ALA A 4 7.43 32.12 -42.44
CA ALA A 4 7.32 30.68 -42.33
C ALA A 4 8.42 30.14 -41.41
N PHE A 5 8.05 29.34 -40.40
CA PHE A 5 9.00 28.50 -39.65
C PHE A 5 9.05 27.08 -40.23
N SER A 6 10.17 26.79 -40.82
CA SER A 6 10.55 25.50 -41.40
C SER A 6 10.80 24.48 -40.31
N ARG A 7 10.10 23.33 -40.33
CA ARG A 7 10.42 22.16 -39.49
C ARG A 7 11.51 21.34 -40.18
N SER A 8 12.63 21.22 -39.50
CA SER A 8 13.72 20.32 -39.89
C SER A 8 13.40 18.89 -39.41
N LEU A 9 13.25 17.96 -40.34
CA LEU A 9 13.20 16.53 -40.13
C LEU A 9 14.62 15.98 -40.03
N ALA A 10 14.96 15.29 -38.93
CA ALA A 10 16.18 14.53 -38.80
C ALA A 10 16.01 13.12 -39.40
N PRO A 11 17.02 12.56 -40.07
CA PRO A 11 16.90 11.28 -40.76
C PRO A 11 17.13 10.08 -39.84
N ALA A 12 16.39 9.01 -40.12
CA ALA A 12 16.49 7.72 -39.48
C ALA A 12 17.82 7.03 -39.78
N ARG A 13 18.43 6.39 -38.78
CA ARG A 13 19.63 5.55 -38.92
C ARG A 13 19.24 4.12 -39.26
N PRO A 14 19.92 3.45 -40.21
CA PRO A 14 19.67 2.05 -40.56
C PRO A 14 20.37 1.09 -39.60
N LEU A 15 19.69 0.00 -39.26
CA LEU A 15 20.24 -1.17 -38.57
C LEU A 15 21.24 -1.88 -39.49
N ARG A 16 22.49 -2.01 -39.06
CA ARG A 16 23.47 -2.96 -39.64
C ARG A 16 23.42 -4.27 -38.87
N ARG A 17 22.90 -5.29 -39.51
CA ARG A 17 23.17 -6.70 -39.18
C ARG A 17 24.58 -7.04 -39.65
N MET A 18 25.44 -7.48 -38.77
CA MET A 18 26.66 -8.21 -39.14
C MET A 18 26.52 -9.65 -38.64
N LEU A 19 26.40 -10.51 -39.64
CA LEU A 19 26.57 -11.96 -39.53
C LEU A 19 28.07 -12.22 -39.79
N THR A 20 28.81 -12.76 -38.83
CA THR A 20 30.12 -13.32 -39.07
C THR A 20 30.13 -14.79 -38.68
N LEU A 21 30.15 -15.59 -39.71
CA LEU A 21 30.39 -17.03 -39.67
C LEU A 21 31.90 -17.23 -39.70
N THR A 22 32.50 -17.81 -38.69
CA THR A 22 33.88 -18.28 -38.72
C THR A 22 33.89 -19.78 -38.47
N VAL A 23 34.15 -20.52 -39.54
CA VAL A 23 34.47 -21.95 -39.50
C VAL A 23 36.00 -22.06 -39.39
N ALA A 24 36.47 -22.66 -38.31
CA ALA A 24 37.87 -23.06 -38.19
C ALA A 24 37.95 -24.59 -38.05
N PHE A 25 38.50 -25.22 -39.07
CA PHE A 25 38.95 -26.62 -39.05
C PHE A 25 40.32 -26.66 -38.37
N ALA A 26 40.45 -27.52 -37.36
CA ALA A 26 41.78 -27.97 -36.93
C ALA A 26 41.72 -29.46 -36.67
N LEU A 27 42.47 -30.18 -37.49
CA LEU A 27 42.83 -31.57 -37.27
C LEU A 27 43.90 -31.65 -36.18
N GLY A 28 43.81 -32.70 -35.37
CA GLY A 28 45.03 -33.19 -34.76
C GLY A 28 44.88 -33.80 -33.37
N ALA A 29 45.16 -35.11 -33.33
CA ALA A 29 45.64 -35.89 -32.20
C ALA A 29 44.64 -36.42 -31.16
N LEU A 30 44.39 -37.71 -31.23
CA LEU A 30 43.82 -38.54 -30.18
C LEU A 30 44.88 -38.85 -29.11
N PRO A 31 44.57 -38.74 -27.82
CA PRO A 31 45.18 -39.56 -26.79
C PRO A 31 44.22 -40.68 -26.37
N VAL A 32 44.82 -41.84 -26.25
CA VAL A 32 44.24 -43.09 -25.71
C VAL A 32 43.99 -42.95 -24.21
N GLY A 33 42.81 -43.40 -23.80
CA GLY A 33 42.58 -43.76 -22.40
C GLY A 33 41.86 -42.71 -21.51
N ALA A 34 40.58 -42.60 -21.67
CA ALA A 34 39.70 -42.07 -20.61
C ALA A 34 38.49 -42.99 -20.50
N SER A 35 38.36 -43.63 -19.35
CA SER A 35 37.18 -44.39 -18.99
C SER A 35 35.97 -43.48 -19.05
N ALA A 36 35.01 -43.83 -19.91
CA ALA A 36 33.73 -43.14 -20.02
C ALA A 36 32.96 -43.32 -18.70
N VAL A 37 32.96 -42.28 -17.89
CA VAL A 37 31.97 -42.13 -16.82
C VAL A 37 30.63 -41.84 -17.50
N VAL A 38 29.77 -42.86 -17.56
CA VAL A 38 28.41 -42.70 -18.00
C VAL A 38 27.71 -41.74 -17.02
N PRO A 39 27.25 -40.58 -17.47
CA PRO A 39 26.47 -39.74 -16.59
C PRO A 39 25.15 -40.46 -16.28
N HIS A 40 24.92 -40.77 -15.03
CA HIS A 40 23.61 -41.19 -14.56
C HIS A 40 22.62 -40.08 -14.91
N PRO A 41 21.45 -40.40 -15.48
CA PRO A 41 20.40 -39.40 -15.62
C PRO A 41 20.01 -38.93 -14.23
N GLN A 42 20.45 -37.75 -13.85
CA GLN A 42 19.88 -37.04 -12.70
C GLN A 42 18.46 -36.72 -13.13
N THR A 43 17.53 -37.59 -12.75
CA THR A 43 16.12 -37.24 -12.69
C THR A 43 16.03 -36.00 -11.81
N ALA A 44 15.86 -34.84 -12.46
CA ALA A 44 15.51 -33.62 -11.76
C ALA A 44 14.22 -33.93 -11.02
N VAL A 45 14.34 -34.20 -9.72
CA VAL A 45 13.17 -34.24 -8.84
C VAL A 45 12.62 -32.83 -8.92
N ALA A 46 11.56 -32.65 -9.67
CA ALA A 46 10.82 -31.40 -9.70
C ALA A 46 10.52 -31.08 -8.22
N ALA A 47 11.09 -29.99 -7.74
CA ALA A 47 10.82 -29.54 -6.38
C ALA A 47 9.29 -29.40 -6.27
N VAL A 48 8.69 -30.30 -5.50
CA VAL A 48 7.27 -30.24 -5.19
C VAL A 48 7.08 -28.93 -4.45
N GLN A 49 6.58 -27.92 -5.15
CA GLN A 49 6.21 -26.67 -4.51
C GLN A 49 5.15 -27.00 -3.46
N PRO A 50 5.28 -26.49 -2.23
CA PRO A 50 4.25 -26.68 -1.23
C PRO A 50 2.92 -26.21 -1.84
N PRO A 51 1.79 -26.84 -1.49
CA PRO A 51 0.49 -26.45 -2.02
C PRO A 51 0.28 -24.97 -1.73
N ARG A 52 0.15 -24.18 -2.80
CA ARG A 52 -0.23 -22.77 -2.69
C ARG A 52 -1.63 -22.76 -2.07
N ASN A 53 -1.81 -22.00 -0.99
CA ASN A 53 -3.13 -21.83 -0.42
C ASN A 53 -4.05 -21.19 -1.47
N ASN A 54 -5.36 -21.41 -1.38
CA ASN A 54 -6.32 -20.88 -2.36
C ASN A 54 -6.21 -19.36 -2.51
N ALA A 55 -5.95 -18.64 -1.40
CA ALA A 55 -5.80 -17.19 -1.39
C ALA A 55 -4.65 -16.68 -2.28
N ASP A 56 -3.50 -17.38 -2.28
CA ASP A 56 -2.38 -17.01 -3.16
C ASP A 56 -2.69 -17.33 -4.63
N THR A 57 -3.45 -18.38 -4.90
CA THR A 57 -3.88 -18.74 -6.26
C THR A 57 -4.86 -17.70 -6.80
N GLU A 58 -5.85 -17.32 -6.02
CA GLU A 58 -6.84 -16.28 -6.36
C GLU A 58 -6.16 -14.93 -6.59
N TYR A 59 -5.23 -14.55 -5.71
CA TYR A 59 -4.44 -13.33 -5.87
C TYR A 59 -3.66 -13.33 -7.18
N ASN A 60 -2.92 -14.40 -7.48
CA ASN A 60 -2.10 -14.48 -8.68
C ASN A 60 -2.96 -14.46 -9.96
N THR A 61 -4.10 -15.15 -9.96
CA THR A 61 -5.07 -15.14 -11.07
C THR A 61 -5.63 -13.73 -11.30
N CYS A 62 -5.96 -13.02 -10.22
CA CYS A 62 -6.42 -11.63 -10.30
C CYS A 62 -5.33 -10.70 -10.88
N VAL A 63 -4.08 -10.81 -10.41
CA VAL A 63 -2.97 -10.01 -10.92
C VAL A 63 -2.73 -10.26 -12.39
N GLU A 64 -2.69 -11.54 -12.82
CA GLU A 64 -2.53 -11.92 -14.22
C GLU A 64 -3.65 -11.33 -15.11
N ARG A 65 -4.91 -11.38 -14.64
CA ARG A 65 -6.06 -10.78 -15.33
C ARG A 65 -5.92 -9.26 -15.50
N LEU A 66 -5.42 -8.54 -14.49
CA LEU A 66 -5.41 -7.08 -14.48
C LEU A 66 -4.17 -6.47 -15.13
N VAL A 67 -3.01 -7.09 -14.99
CA VAL A 67 -1.72 -6.50 -15.43
C VAL A 67 -0.82 -7.48 -16.18
N GLY A 68 -1.22 -8.74 -16.39
CA GLY A 68 -0.42 -9.77 -17.04
C GLY A 68 0.91 -9.99 -16.29
N ASP A 69 2.02 -10.00 -17.03
CA ASP A 69 3.37 -10.21 -16.48
C ASP A 69 3.95 -8.99 -15.74
N ALA A 70 3.25 -7.84 -15.74
CA ALA A 70 3.71 -6.64 -15.06
C ALA A 70 3.57 -6.77 -13.53
N SER A 71 4.50 -6.15 -12.81
CA SER A 71 4.39 -6.07 -11.36
C SER A 71 3.14 -5.28 -10.94
N PRO A 72 2.33 -5.80 -10.01
CA PRO A 72 1.12 -5.11 -9.58
C PRO A 72 1.45 -3.80 -8.88
N THR A 73 0.72 -2.74 -9.25
CA THR A 73 0.74 -1.48 -8.50
C THR A 73 0.12 -1.67 -7.11
N PRO A 74 0.30 -0.73 -6.16
CA PRO A 74 -0.39 -0.81 -4.87
C PRO A 74 -1.92 -0.89 -4.99
N GLY A 75 -2.51 -0.24 -6.00
CA GLY A 75 -3.94 -0.31 -6.27
C GLY A 75 -4.39 -1.69 -6.77
N VAL A 76 -3.69 -2.25 -7.74
CA VAL A 76 -3.96 -3.62 -8.23
C VAL A 76 -3.78 -4.64 -7.10
N TRP A 77 -2.73 -4.49 -6.28
CA TRP A 77 -2.54 -5.31 -5.09
C TRP A 77 -3.76 -5.24 -4.15
N ALA A 78 -4.26 -4.06 -3.85
CA ALA A 78 -5.40 -3.89 -2.94
C ALA A 78 -6.69 -4.52 -3.49
N VAL A 79 -6.93 -4.39 -4.80
CA VAL A 79 -8.07 -5.03 -5.48
C VAL A 79 -7.93 -6.56 -5.41
N CYS A 80 -6.78 -7.10 -5.77
CA CYS A 80 -6.56 -8.55 -5.80
C CYS A 80 -6.51 -9.20 -4.41
N ARG A 81 -6.26 -8.42 -3.37
CA ARG A 81 -6.41 -8.85 -1.96
C ARG A 81 -7.84 -8.69 -1.43
N GLY A 82 -8.75 -8.12 -2.20
CA GLY A 82 -10.12 -7.85 -1.76
C GLY A 82 -10.25 -6.70 -0.75
N TYR A 83 -9.20 -5.90 -0.59
CA TYR A 83 -9.24 -4.73 0.30
C TYR A 83 -9.93 -3.54 -0.35
N LEU A 84 -10.07 -3.58 -1.67
CA LEU A 84 -10.65 -2.53 -2.48
C LEU A 84 -11.48 -3.14 -3.61
N ASP A 85 -12.65 -2.58 -3.87
CA ASP A 85 -13.44 -2.92 -5.05
C ASP A 85 -12.79 -2.35 -6.32
N GLU A 86 -12.87 -3.09 -7.44
CA GLU A 86 -12.27 -2.66 -8.71
C GLU A 86 -12.88 -1.35 -9.22
N GLY A 87 -14.20 -1.19 -9.10
CA GLY A 87 -14.90 0.04 -9.47
C GLY A 87 -14.50 1.22 -8.57
N GLU A 88 -14.40 0.98 -7.26
CA GLU A 88 -13.90 1.96 -6.30
C GLU A 88 -12.47 2.40 -6.64
N TYR A 89 -11.59 1.46 -6.99
CA TYR A 89 -10.23 1.76 -7.41
C TYR A 89 -10.20 2.62 -8.69
N VAL A 90 -10.97 2.24 -9.71
CA VAL A 90 -11.04 2.99 -10.97
C VAL A 90 -11.54 4.41 -10.74
N ALA A 91 -12.54 4.59 -9.89
CA ALA A 91 -13.09 5.91 -9.56
C ALA A 91 -12.08 6.80 -8.79
N ARG A 92 -11.23 6.20 -7.97
CA ARG A 92 -10.34 6.92 -7.04
C ARG A 92 -8.88 7.01 -7.44
N ARG A 93 -8.46 6.34 -8.51
CA ARG A 93 -7.05 6.34 -8.96
C ARG A 93 -6.56 7.68 -9.51
N ARG A 94 -7.36 8.73 -9.41
CA ARG A 94 -6.99 10.08 -9.82
C ARG A 94 -5.92 10.64 -8.87
N HIS A 95 -4.97 11.40 -9.40
CA HIS A 95 -3.85 11.96 -8.65
C HIS A 95 -4.29 12.87 -7.49
N ASP A 96 -5.42 13.56 -7.63
CA ASP A 96 -5.97 14.48 -6.65
C ASP A 96 -6.89 13.84 -5.59
N ALA A 97 -7.09 12.51 -5.65
CA ALA A 97 -7.94 11.80 -4.70
C ALA A 97 -7.26 11.69 -3.33
N THR A 98 -7.82 12.34 -2.33
CA THR A 98 -7.39 12.22 -0.94
C THR A 98 -8.22 11.18 -0.18
N VAL A 99 -7.70 10.68 0.93
CA VAL A 99 -8.37 9.67 1.77
C VAL A 99 -8.94 10.32 3.01
N THR A 100 -10.18 10.00 3.34
CA THR A 100 -10.80 10.41 4.60
C THR A 100 -10.46 9.44 5.75
N ARG A 101 -10.78 9.83 6.99
CA ARG A 101 -10.56 8.98 8.16
C ARG A 101 -11.44 7.73 8.12
N ALA A 102 -12.70 7.85 7.68
CA ALA A 102 -13.59 6.70 7.52
C ALA A 102 -13.06 5.72 6.47
N GLU A 103 -12.62 6.22 5.33
CA GLU A 103 -12.02 5.40 4.26
C GLU A 103 -10.76 4.66 4.72
N LEU A 104 -9.91 5.31 5.49
CA LEU A 104 -8.72 4.67 6.05
C LEU A 104 -9.10 3.53 7.00
N VAL A 105 -10.08 3.75 7.88
CA VAL A 105 -10.58 2.72 8.80
C VAL A 105 -11.22 1.57 8.02
N ARG A 106 -12.02 1.85 6.98
CA ARG A 106 -12.61 0.83 6.11
C ARG A 106 -11.56 -0.06 5.44
N LEU A 107 -10.46 0.53 4.95
CA LEU A 107 -9.34 -0.23 4.38
C LEU A 107 -8.70 -1.15 5.42
N LEU A 108 -8.44 -0.66 6.64
CA LEU A 108 -7.89 -1.47 7.72
C LEU A 108 -8.84 -2.59 8.16
N TYR A 109 -10.14 -2.31 8.22
CA TYR A 109 -11.18 -3.30 8.53
C TYR A 109 -11.21 -4.43 7.50
N ARG A 110 -11.14 -4.09 6.20
CA ARG A 110 -11.04 -5.08 5.12
C ARG A 110 -9.74 -5.88 5.20
N MET A 111 -8.61 -5.24 5.54
CA MET A 111 -7.33 -5.92 5.77
C MET A 111 -7.36 -6.88 6.96
N ALA A 112 -8.20 -6.60 7.97
CA ALA A 112 -8.45 -7.51 9.08
C ALA A 112 -9.39 -8.68 8.72
N GLY A 113 -9.88 -8.74 7.47
CA GLY A 113 -10.85 -9.75 7.02
C GLY A 113 -12.30 -9.40 7.32
N SER A 114 -12.62 -8.12 7.55
CA SER A 114 -13.96 -7.63 7.88
C SER A 114 -14.63 -8.43 9.02
N PRO A 115 -13.97 -8.56 10.19
CA PRO A 115 -14.47 -9.38 11.28
C PRO A 115 -15.86 -8.92 11.73
N ALA A 116 -16.74 -9.86 12.05
CA ALA A 116 -18.04 -9.53 12.58
C ALA A 116 -17.89 -8.74 13.90
N VAL A 117 -18.49 -7.55 13.96
CA VAL A 117 -18.54 -6.75 15.16
C VAL A 117 -19.63 -7.32 16.06
N LYS A 118 -19.22 -7.95 17.18
CA LYS A 118 -20.15 -8.44 18.17
C LYS A 118 -20.79 -7.23 18.88
N ASP A 119 -22.08 -7.35 19.14
CA ASP A 119 -22.83 -6.34 19.89
C ASP A 119 -22.72 -4.92 19.28
N LEU A 120 -22.85 -4.84 17.94
CA LEU A 120 -22.83 -3.55 17.23
C LEU A 120 -23.91 -2.63 17.84
N PRO A 121 -23.53 -1.48 18.43
CA PRO A 121 -24.48 -0.62 19.12
C PRO A 121 -25.61 -0.13 18.20
N ALA A 122 -26.85 -0.21 18.66
CA ALA A 122 -27.99 0.36 17.94
C ALA A 122 -27.94 1.89 17.89
N VAL A 123 -27.28 2.50 18.88
CA VAL A 123 -27.02 3.95 18.95
C VAL A 123 -25.53 4.16 18.90
N SER A 124 -25.10 4.99 17.96
CA SER A 124 -23.69 5.27 17.78
C SER A 124 -23.07 6.00 18.99
N PRO A 125 -21.86 5.62 19.40
CA PRO A 125 -21.09 6.40 20.38
C PRO A 125 -20.54 7.71 19.80
N TYR A 126 -20.63 7.90 18.48
CA TYR A 126 -20.20 9.10 17.77
C TYR A 126 -21.39 9.81 17.14
N ALA A 127 -21.63 11.06 17.54
CA ALA A 127 -22.82 11.80 17.11
C ALA A 127 -22.83 12.11 15.60
N ASP A 128 -21.65 12.09 14.95
CA ASP A 128 -21.46 12.35 13.52
C ASP A 128 -21.39 11.07 12.66
N VAL A 129 -21.57 9.89 13.26
CA VAL A 129 -21.58 8.59 12.55
C VAL A 129 -22.87 7.86 12.90
N PRO A 130 -23.96 8.02 12.13
CA PRO A 130 -25.21 7.31 12.39
C PRO A 130 -25.03 5.80 12.19
N ALA A 131 -25.85 4.98 12.87
CA ALA A 131 -25.80 3.52 12.72
C ALA A 131 -26.13 3.03 11.30
N SER A 132 -26.71 3.88 10.46
CA SER A 132 -26.94 3.63 9.03
C SER A 132 -25.76 3.98 8.13
N ASP A 133 -24.67 4.53 8.67
CA ASP A 133 -23.48 4.86 7.91
C ASP A 133 -22.84 3.57 7.34
N PRO A 134 -22.43 3.53 6.06
CA PRO A 134 -21.83 2.35 5.46
C PRO A 134 -20.53 1.93 6.13
N ASP A 135 -19.82 2.85 6.76
CA ASP A 135 -18.58 2.59 7.49
C ASP A 135 -18.77 2.37 8.99
N TYR A 136 -20.05 2.38 9.48
CA TYR A 136 -20.35 2.28 10.89
C TYR A 136 -19.69 1.08 11.56
N ALA A 137 -19.86 -0.13 10.99
CA ALA A 137 -19.28 -1.35 11.55
C ALA A 137 -17.74 -1.28 11.59
N ALA A 138 -17.12 -0.73 10.56
CA ALA A 138 -15.67 -0.57 10.50
C ALA A 138 -15.16 0.44 11.55
N ILE A 139 -15.90 1.54 11.77
CA ILE A 139 -15.55 2.57 12.75
C ILE A 139 -15.68 2.02 14.17
N ILE A 140 -16.77 1.29 14.49
CA ILE A 140 -16.94 0.65 15.81
C ILE A 140 -15.85 -0.40 16.04
N TRP A 141 -15.58 -1.26 15.04
CA TRP A 141 -14.51 -2.22 15.14
C TRP A 141 -13.14 -1.55 15.43
N ALA A 142 -12.83 -0.47 14.75
CA ALA A 142 -11.55 0.23 14.95
C ALA A 142 -11.46 0.89 16.33
N ALA A 143 -12.58 1.32 16.91
CA ALA A 143 -12.65 1.81 18.28
C ALA A 143 -12.42 0.68 19.29
N ASP A 144 -13.09 -0.46 19.13
CA ASP A 144 -12.98 -1.62 20.00
C ASP A 144 -11.57 -2.24 19.92
N ALA A 145 -10.98 -2.27 18.72
CA ALA A 145 -9.60 -2.71 18.51
C ALA A 145 -8.53 -1.73 19.02
N GLY A 146 -8.95 -0.56 19.54
CA GLY A 146 -8.03 0.47 20.03
C GLY A 146 -7.24 1.19 18.93
N ILE A 147 -7.64 1.08 17.67
CA ILE A 147 -7.00 1.79 16.55
C ILE A 147 -7.35 3.28 16.60
N THR A 148 -8.58 3.59 16.96
CA THR A 148 -9.06 4.96 17.14
C THR A 148 -9.84 5.11 18.45
N ALA A 149 -10.02 6.35 18.90
CA ALA A 149 -10.88 6.66 20.04
C ALA A 149 -11.85 7.81 19.74
N GLY A 150 -11.93 8.21 18.46
CA GLY A 150 -12.60 9.48 18.13
C GLY A 150 -11.84 10.68 18.68
N TRP A 151 -12.55 11.76 18.87
CA TRP A 151 -12.02 13.02 19.40
C TRP A 151 -12.67 13.38 20.75
N ASP A 152 -12.14 14.36 21.46
CA ASP A 152 -12.65 14.79 22.77
C ASP A 152 -14.04 15.42 22.72
N ASP A 153 -14.50 15.80 21.52
CA ASP A 153 -15.87 16.30 21.26
C ASP A 153 -16.92 15.20 21.15
N GLY A 154 -16.49 13.95 21.27
CA GLY A 154 -17.38 12.80 21.11
C GLY A 154 -17.70 12.47 19.65
N LEU A 155 -16.97 13.10 18.70
CA LEU A 155 -17.14 12.85 17.27
C LEU A 155 -16.01 11.96 16.77
N PHE A 156 -16.25 11.29 15.64
CA PHE A 156 -15.25 10.53 14.92
C PHE A 156 -14.57 11.34 13.80
N HIS A 157 -15.28 12.30 13.22
CA HIS A 157 -14.90 13.08 12.05
C HIS A 157 -14.62 12.20 10.80
N PRO A 158 -15.62 11.47 10.30
CA PRO A 158 -15.46 10.51 9.21
C PRO A 158 -14.93 11.14 7.92
N ASP A 159 -15.37 12.36 7.62
CA ASP A 159 -15.05 13.09 6.39
C ASP A 159 -13.75 13.90 6.46
N ASP A 160 -13.13 13.97 7.63
CA ASP A 160 -11.85 14.66 7.76
C ASP A 160 -10.77 13.93 6.96
N ARG A 161 -9.96 14.69 6.21
CA ARG A 161 -8.87 14.14 5.43
C ARG A 161 -7.81 13.50 6.33
N ALA A 162 -7.45 12.26 6.04
CA ALA A 162 -6.37 11.59 6.73
C ALA A 162 -5.03 12.26 6.41
N SER A 163 -4.24 12.52 7.44
CA SER A 163 -2.87 13.02 7.33
C SER A 163 -1.86 11.90 7.58
N ARG A 164 -0.58 12.17 7.30
CA ARG A 164 0.51 11.26 7.67
C ARG A 164 0.48 10.91 9.17
N TYR A 165 0.14 11.84 10.04
CA TYR A 165 -0.02 11.57 11.47
C TYR A 165 -1.16 10.59 11.75
N THR A 166 -2.32 10.78 11.11
CA THR A 166 -3.47 9.87 11.23
C THR A 166 -3.09 8.45 10.80
N LEU A 167 -2.46 8.32 9.63
CA LEU A 167 -2.03 7.01 9.13
C LEU A 167 -0.99 6.38 10.06
N SER A 168 0.00 7.13 10.51
CA SER A 168 1.02 6.62 11.45
C SER A 168 0.39 6.08 12.73
N ALA A 169 -0.55 6.83 13.30
CA ALA A 169 -1.24 6.42 14.53
C ALA A 169 -2.08 5.17 14.33
N PHE A 170 -2.84 5.11 13.22
CA PHE A 170 -3.72 3.98 12.94
C PHE A 170 -2.92 2.71 12.64
N LEU A 171 -1.89 2.79 11.80
CA LEU A 171 -1.03 1.63 11.48
C LEU A 171 -0.24 1.12 12.67
N TYR A 172 0.30 2.02 13.49
CA TYR A 172 1.00 1.65 14.71
C TYR A 172 0.10 0.86 15.68
N ARG A 173 -1.13 1.37 15.91
CA ARG A 173 -2.11 0.73 16.78
C ARG A 173 -2.66 -0.56 16.16
N ALA A 174 -2.90 -0.55 14.86
CA ALA A 174 -3.28 -1.75 14.12
C ALA A 174 -2.23 -2.87 14.21
N ALA A 175 -0.95 -2.53 14.37
CA ALA A 175 0.12 -3.48 14.65
C ALA A 175 0.22 -3.91 16.13
N GLY A 176 -0.73 -3.51 16.97
CA GLY A 176 -0.73 -3.83 18.39
C GLY A 176 0.19 -2.95 19.24
N SER A 177 0.55 -1.75 18.76
CA SER A 177 1.42 -0.79 19.46
C SER A 177 2.77 -1.41 19.89
N PRO A 178 3.60 -1.87 18.97
CA PRO A 178 4.75 -2.75 19.21
C PRO A 178 5.86 -2.14 20.10
N GLU A 179 5.93 -0.82 20.23
CA GLU A 179 6.92 -0.14 21.09
C GLU A 179 6.33 0.34 22.44
N GLY A 180 5.20 -0.24 22.84
CA GLY A 180 4.45 0.14 24.02
C GLY A 180 3.19 0.94 23.71
N ALA A 181 2.21 0.88 24.61
CA ALA A 181 0.92 1.53 24.40
C ALA A 181 1.13 3.02 24.13
N ALA A 182 0.96 3.43 22.88
CA ALA A 182 0.77 4.84 22.59
C ALA A 182 -0.47 5.24 23.38
N THR A 183 -0.31 6.16 24.34
CA THR A 183 -1.44 6.65 25.11
C THR A 183 -2.44 7.22 24.10
N ILE A 184 -3.59 6.55 23.94
CA ILE A 184 -4.69 7.07 23.15
C ILE A 184 -5.18 8.31 23.89
N ARG A 185 -4.51 9.43 23.66
CA ARG A 185 -5.01 10.72 24.13
C ARG A 185 -6.00 11.19 23.08
N ARG A 186 -7.26 11.24 23.46
CA ARG A 186 -8.24 11.99 22.68
C ARG A 186 -7.69 13.40 22.49
N PRO A 187 -7.58 13.91 21.26
CA PRO A 187 -7.18 15.29 21.05
C PRO A 187 -8.25 16.19 21.70
N LYS A 188 -7.82 17.12 22.55
CA LYS A 188 -8.73 18.14 23.06
C LYS A 188 -9.21 18.98 21.89
N LEU A 189 -10.51 19.19 21.80
CA LEU A 189 -11.08 20.22 20.95
C LEU A 189 -10.65 21.58 21.49
N VAL A 190 -9.63 22.10 20.88
CA VAL A 190 -9.44 23.55 20.84
C VAL A 190 -10.13 23.98 19.55
N GLU A 191 -10.97 24.99 19.59
CA GLU A 191 -11.81 25.48 18.48
C GLU A 191 -11.31 25.17 17.09
N ARG A 192 -12.19 24.71 16.13
CA ARG A 192 -11.83 24.23 14.79
C ARG A 192 -10.76 25.07 14.07
N ASP A 193 -10.74 26.39 14.35
CA ASP A 193 -9.73 27.30 13.80
C ASP A 193 -8.42 27.30 14.58
N ALA A 194 -8.43 26.95 15.86
CA ALA A 194 -7.21 26.83 16.67
C ALA A 194 -6.53 25.48 16.41
N GLN A 195 -7.26 24.45 16.01
CA GLN A 195 -6.71 23.14 15.65
C GLN A 195 -5.96 23.16 14.32
N ARG A 196 -6.30 24.04 13.40
CA ARG A 196 -5.45 24.38 12.24
C ARG A 196 -4.13 25.04 12.66
N LYS A 197 -4.13 25.68 13.82
CA LYS A 197 -2.98 26.38 14.42
C LYS A 197 -2.37 25.61 15.59
N GLU A 198 -2.80 24.35 15.83
CA GLU A 198 -2.06 23.51 16.77
C GLU A 198 -0.59 23.54 16.36
N ASP A 199 0.25 23.99 17.30
CA ASP A 199 1.68 24.10 17.08
C ASP A 199 2.20 22.81 16.45
N ALA A 200 2.85 22.91 15.29
CA ALA A 200 3.45 21.80 14.58
C ALA A 200 4.37 20.97 15.50
N ALA A 201 4.96 21.61 16.52
CA ALA A 201 5.75 20.97 17.56
C ALA A 201 4.89 20.09 18.47
N ALA A 202 3.68 20.51 18.85
CA ALA A 202 2.77 19.72 19.68
C ALA A 202 2.27 18.46 18.95
N ARG A 203 1.91 18.58 17.67
CA ARG A 203 1.55 17.42 16.82
C ARG A 203 2.73 16.49 16.62
N LYS A 204 3.89 17.02 16.32
CA LYS A 204 5.13 16.25 16.16
C LYS A 204 5.44 15.47 17.44
N SER A 205 5.28 16.09 18.61
CA SER A 205 5.49 15.44 19.90
C SER A 205 4.45 14.35 20.18
N ARG A 206 3.16 14.61 19.89
CA ARG A 206 2.05 13.69 20.14
C ARG A 206 2.18 12.38 19.35
N PHE A 207 2.60 12.46 18.09
CA PHE A 207 2.72 11.31 17.17
C PHE A 207 4.18 10.92 16.90
N ALA A 208 5.10 11.32 17.78
CA ALA A 208 6.52 11.09 17.55
C ALA A 208 6.89 9.61 17.51
N THR A 209 6.28 8.80 18.37
CA THR A 209 6.52 7.35 18.45
C THR A 209 5.97 6.66 17.21
N GLU A 210 4.71 6.90 16.89
CA GLU A 210 4.03 6.30 15.74
C GLU A 210 4.68 6.69 14.42
N SER A 211 5.02 7.97 14.25
CA SER A 211 5.69 8.44 13.03
C SER A 211 7.10 7.87 12.87
N ARG A 212 7.85 7.76 13.97
CA ARG A 212 9.19 7.15 13.96
C ARG A 212 9.13 5.66 13.65
N TRP A 213 8.19 4.97 14.28
CA TRP A 213 7.95 3.56 14.03
C TRP A 213 7.55 3.33 12.56
N LEU A 214 6.60 4.11 12.03
CA LEU A 214 6.16 3.99 10.65
C LEU A 214 7.33 4.13 9.67
N THR A 215 8.12 5.20 9.80
CA THR A 215 9.28 5.43 8.92
C THR A 215 10.33 4.32 9.04
N ARG A 216 10.61 3.83 10.24
CA ARG A 216 11.60 2.77 10.48
C ARG A 216 11.15 1.42 9.94
N THR A 217 9.86 1.11 10.08
CA THR A 217 9.31 -0.21 9.76
C THR A 217 8.87 -0.32 8.31
N LEU A 218 8.23 0.72 7.78
CA LEU A 218 7.63 0.72 6.45
C LEU A 218 8.40 1.57 5.43
N GLY A 219 9.34 2.38 5.87
CA GLY A 219 10.10 3.29 5.02
C GLY A 219 9.42 4.64 4.82
N GLU A 220 9.98 5.41 3.89
CA GLU A 220 9.46 6.71 3.50
C GLU A 220 8.34 6.58 2.46
N TYR A 221 7.50 7.62 2.41
CA TYR A 221 6.52 7.74 1.33
C TYR A 221 7.23 7.87 -0.02
N PRO A 222 6.69 7.27 -1.08
CA PRO A 222 7.28 7.39 -2.39
C PRO A 222 7.30 8.86 -2.81
N ALA A 223 8.40 9.25 -3.45
CA ALA A 223 8.43 10.51 -4.15
C ALA A 223 7.47 10.45 -5.34
N ALA A 224 6.55 11.39 -5.45
CA ALA A 224 5.56 11.44 -6.53
C ALA A 224 5.18 12.90 -6.81
N ASP A 225 4.90 13.18 -8.06
CA ASP A 225 4.20 14.40 -8.48
C ASP A 225 2.71 14.15 -8.22
N ARG A 226 2.16 14.79 -7.18
CA ARG A 226 0.79 14.52 -6.71
C ARG A 226 -0.23 15.50 -7.29
N ASP A 227 0.22 16.70 -7.60
CA ASP A 227 -0.64 17.75 -8.15
C ASP A 227 -0.52 17.90 -9.67
N GLY A 228 0.44 17.21 -10.30
CA GLY A 228 0.63 17.19 -11.75
C GLY A 228 1.40 18.39 -12.29
N ASP A 229 2.16 19.09 -11.43
CA ASP A 229 2.96 20.27 -11.83
C ASP A 229 4.33 19.89 -12.43
N GLY A 230 4.67 18.61 -12.49
CA GLY A 230 5.93 18.08 -13.00
C GLY A 230 7.05 18.09 -11.95
N VAL A 231 6.78 18.48 -10.71
CA VAL A 231 7.72 18.50 -9.60
C VAL A 231 7.36 17.38 -8.60
N THR A 232 8.37 16.73 -8.07
CA THR A 232 8.17 15.68 -7.09
C THR A 232 7.87 16.26 -5.70
N ASP A 233 6.71 15.92 -5.16
CA ASP A 233 6.26 16.34 -3.85
C ASP A 233 6.88 15.55 -2.70
N LYS A 234 7.11 16.27 -1.59
CA LYS A 234 7.44 15.66 -0.30
C LYS A 234 6.21 15.72 0.61
N VAL A 235 5.73 14.57 1.08
CA VAL A 235 4.65 14.51 2.05
C VAL A 235 5.10 15.08 3.39
N LYS A 236 4.52 16.20 3.78
CA LYS A 236 4.70 16.75 5.13
C LYS A 236 3.79 16.03 6.13
N PRO A 237 4.14 15.99 7.41
CA PRO A 237 3.37 15.22 8.41
C PRO A 237 1.90 15.61 8.56
N GLY A 238 1.55 16.86 8.33
CA GLY A 238 0.18 17.38 8.44
C GLY A 238 -0.60 17.42 7.13
N ASP A 239 0.05 17.13 6.00
CA ASP A 239 -0.60 17.18 4.69
C ASP A 239 -1.65 16.06 4.56
N PRO A 240 -2.75 16.31 3.83
CA PRO A 240 -3.66 15.25 3.43
C PRO A 240 -2.93 14.18 2.63
N LEU A 241 -3.26 12.93 2.87
CA LEU A 241 -2.72 11.81 2.11
C LEU A 241 -3.55 11.53 0.87
N TYR A 242 -2.87 11.30 -0.22
CA TYR A 242 -3.48 10.81 -1.45
C TYR A 242 -3.74 9.31 -1.37
N PHE A 243 -4.71 8.86 -2.12
CA PHE A 243 -5.13 7.47 -2.14
C PHE A 243 -3.99 6.50 -2.49
N SER A 244 -3.15 6.89 -3.46
CA SER A 244 -1.97 6.12 -3.85
C SER A 244 -0.94 5.98 -2.72
N ASP A 245 -0.72 7.03 -1.92
CA ASP A 245 0.20 7.00 -0.77
C ASP A 245 -0.29 6.02 0.30
N VAL A 246 -1.58 6.06 0.60
CA VAL A 246 -2.19 5.15 1.58
C VAL A 246 -2.05 3.70 1.11
N LEU A 247 -2.41 3.38 -0.13
CA LEU A 247 -2.27 2.01 -0.66
C LEU A 247 -0.82 1.53 -0.69
N TYR A 248 0.12 2.41 -1.00
CA TYR A 248 1.55 2.09 -0.93
C TYR A 248 1.96 1.69 0.49
N MET A 249 1.58 2.48 1.50
CA MET A 249 1.93 2.22 2.90
C MET A 249 1.23 0.97 3.45
N LEU A 250 -0.03 0.72 3.08
CA LEU A 250 -0.75 -0.50 3.44
C LEU A 250 -0.10 -1.75 2.84
N ARG A 251 0.35 -1.67 1.58
CA ARG A 251 1.11 -2.75 0.94
C ARG A 251 2.45 -2.98 1.63
N ALA A 252 3.15 -1.92 2.03
CA ALA A 252 4.40 -2.02 2.79
C ALA A 252 4.15 -2.67 4.15
N TYR A 253 3.04 -2.35 4.81
CA TYR A 253 2.60 -2.94 6.07
C TYR A 253 2.42 -4.47 5.95
N GLU A 254 1.70 -4.94 4.93
CA GLU A 254 1.53 -6.37 4.67
C GLU A 254 2.86 -7.05 4.33
N LYS A 255 3.70 -6.43 3.49
CA LYS A 255 5.03 -6.96 3.13
C LYS A 255 5.98 -7.07 4.31
N ALA A 256 5.83 -6.23 5.32
CA ALA A 256 6.58 -6.31 6.58
C ALA A 256 6.10 -7.46 7.49
N GLY A 257 5.11 -8.24 7.04
CA GLY A 257 4.53 -9.35 7.81
C GLY A 257 3.64 -8.91 8.97
N LEU A 258 3.24 -7.63 8.99
CA LEU A 258 2.39 -7.09 10.03
C LEU A 258 0.93 -7.48 9.78
N LYS A 259 0.26 -7.90 10.84
CA LYS A 259 -1.17 -8.22 10.82
C LYS A 259 -1.94 -7.13 11.56
N VAL A 260 -3.11 -6.80 11.05
CA VAL A 260 -4.01 -5.88 11.72
C VAL A 260 -4.62 -6.58 12.94
N VAL A 261 -4.63 -5.92 14.10
CA VAL A 261 -5.25 -6.47 15.32
C VAL A 261 -6.70 -6.89 15.06
N GLY A 262 -7.13 -7.99 15.66
CA GLY A 262 -8.47 -8.54 15.42
C GLY A 262 -8.59 -9.37 14.13
N THR A 263 -7.52 -9.55 13.36
CA THR A 263 -7.51 -10.52 12.25
C THR A 263 -7.66 -11.93 12.82
N PRO A 264 -8.65 -12.73 12.35
CA PRO A 264 -8.79 -14.12 12.78
C PRO A 264 -7.52 -14.92 12.56
N ALA A 265 -7.19 -15.79 13.51
CA ALA A 265 -6.06 -16.70 13.35
C ALA A 265 -6.40 -17.71 12.23
N GLY A 266 -5.71 -17.62 11.09
CA GLY A 266 -5.89 -18.57 9.99
C GLY A 266 -6.13 -17.95 8.60
N ASN A 267 -6.12 -16.64 8.46
CA ASN A 267 -6.11 -15.95 7.16
C ASN A 267 -4.72 -15.46 6.80
#